data_0c724dc997a48cb67c34bf2c102dabb1
#
_entry.id   0c724dc997a48cb67c34bf2c102dabb1
#
_cell.length_a   1.000
_cell.length_b   1.000
_cell.length_c   1.000
_cell.angle_alpha   90.00
_cell.angle_beta   90.00
_cell.angle_gamma   90.00
#
_symmetry.space_group_name_H-M   'P 1'
#
loop_
_entity.id
_entity.type
_entity.pdbx_description
1 polymer ?
#
loop_
_entity_poly.entity_id
_entity_poly.type
_entity_poly.pdbx_seq_one_letter_code
_entity_poly.pdbx_strand_id
1 'polypeptide(L)'
;VKIPLTGKFKNLLNLVVEGQKGGTRERLNQLLKEGKMDTRSITMVGYRIPTQEHNSMEIMEVEEFLHPSLNGIVVPYEITAKAGSDFDIDKLNIFKPHIDENGYYVEKKFNSKSEAVDNYLQTKERINPLIKDIRIEKFNWQSNLVQETERVKKDIFERIQTLKNDLSFYKGQ
;
A
#
# COMPACT_ATOMS: atom_id res chain seq x y z
N VAL A 1 -15.17 3.21 2.48
CA VAL A 1 -13.91 3.14 3.23
C VAL A 1 -13.47 4.50 3.74
N LYS A 2 -12.63 4.55 4.80
CA LYS A 2 -12.03 5.79 5.28
C LYS A 2 -10.54 5.79 5.01
N ILE A 3 -10.01 6.86 4.42
CA ILE A 3 -8.64 6.93 3.92
C ILE A 3 -7.99 8.27 4.28
N PRO A 4 -6.68 8.32 4.58
CA PRO A 4 -5.96 9.58 4.79
C PRO A 4 -6.01 10.49 3.57
N LEU A 5 -6.22 11.78 3.79
CA LEU A 5 -6.27 12.80 2.75
C LEU A 5 -4.84 13.09 2.22
N THR A 6 -4.35 12.25 1.34
CA THR A 6 -2.96 12.30 0.83
C THR A 6 -2.90 12.23 -0.69
N GLY A 7 -1.76 12.62 -1.26
CA GLY A 7 -1.53 12.57 -2.72
C GLY A 7 -2.55 13.41 -3.49
N LYS A 8 -3.04 12.88 -4.59
CA LYS A 8 -4.01 13.56 -5.48
C LYS A 8 -5.35 13.89 -4.80
N PHE A 9 -5.74 13.18 -3.76
CA PHE A 9 -6.93 13.52 -2.99
C PHE A 9 -6.84 14.87 -2.27
N LYS A 10 -5.64 15.42 -2.04
CA LYS A 10 -5.49 16.79 -1.51
C LYS A 10 -6.07 17.84 -2.45
N ASN A 11 -6.07 17.58 -3.75
CA ASN A 11 -6.63 18.52 -4.73
C ASN A 11 -8.15 18.68 -4.55
N LEU A 12 -8.84 17.71 -3.95
CA LEU A 12 -10.27 17.82 -3.62
C LEU A 12 -10.56 18.95 -2.63
N LEU A 13 -9.56 19.41 -1.88
CA LEU A 13 -9.72 20.56 -0.99
C LEU A 13 -10.04 21.86 -1.76
N ASN A 14 -9.66 21.93 -3.03
CA ASN A 14 -9.95 23.09 -3.89
C ASN A 14 -11.44 23.18 -4.29
N LEU A 15 -12.20 22.10 -4.11
CA LEU A 15 -13.66 22.10 -4.26
C LEU A 15 -14.37 22.76 -3.07
N VAL A 16 -13.65 22.94 -1.95
CA VAL A 16 -14.23 23.53 -0.75
C VAL A 16 -14.15 25.04 -0.85
N VAL A 17 -15.31 25.69 -0.96
CA VAL A 17 -15.40 27.16 -1.04
C VAL A 17 -14.96 27.81 0.28
N GLU A 18 -14.09 28.81 0.18
CA GLU A 18 -13.66 29.61 1.33
C GLU A 18 -14.85 30.35 1.98
N GLY A 19 -14.83 30.44 3.30
CA GLY A 19 -15.82 31.27 4.05
C GLY A 19 -16.84 30.52 4.88
N GLN A 20 -16.93 29.19 4.82
CA GLN A 20 -17.83 28.41 5.69
C GLN A 20 -17.15 28.00 7.02
N LYS A 21 -17.91 27.82 8.10
CA LYS A 21 -17.40 27.40 9.42
C LYS A 21 -16.90 25.97 9.40
N GLY A 22 -15.74 25.69 10.01
CA GLY A 22 -15.13 24.36 10.12
C GLY A 22 -13.78 24.26 9.39
N GLY A 23 -12.97 23.23 9.70
CA GLY A 23 -11.73 22.95 8.99
C GLY A 23 -11.98 22.46 7.56
N THR A 24 -11.03 22.67 6.67
CA THR A 24 -11.18 22.35 5.24
C THR A 24 -11.48 20.86 5.00
N ARG A 25 -10.89 19.96 5.80
CA ARG A 25 -11.16 18.53 5.74
C ARG A 25 -12.58 18.16 6.19
N GLU A 26 -13.06 18.79 7.27
CA GLU A 26 -14.40 18.56 7.82
C GLU A 26 -15.48 18.96 6.81
N ARG A 27 -15.24 20.04 6.07
CA ARG A 27 -16.13 20.48 4.97
C ARG A 27 -16.11 19.52 3.79
N LEU A 28 -14.92 19.02 3.42
CA LEU A 28 -14.81 18.01 2.37
C LEU A 28 -15.59 16.75 2.76
N ASN A 29 -15.48 16.31 4.01
CA ASN A 29 -16.26 15.19 4.51
C ASN A 29 -17.77 15.48 4.56
N GLN A 30 -18.17 16.74 4.77
CA GLN A 30 -19.56 17.15 4.68
C GLN A 30 -20.07 17.07 3.23
N LEU A 31 -19.31 17.55 2.24
CA LEU A 31 -19.66 17.42 0.83
C LEU A 31 -19.82 15.95 0.39
N LEU A 32 -18.97 15.05 0.93
CA LEU A 32 -19.11 13.61 0.73
C LEU A 32 -20.46 13.10 1.26
N LYS A 33 -20.78 13.42 2.51
CA LYS A 33 -22.04 12.98 3.16
C LYS A 33 -23.29 13.53 2.45
N GLU A 34 -23.18 14.73 1.89
CA GLU A 34 -24.27 15.37 1.13
C GLU A 34 -24.39 14.84 -0.31
N GLY A 35 -23.49 13.93 -0.74
CA GLY A 35 -23.49 13.39 -2.11
C GLY A 35 -23.19 14.42 -3.19
N LYS A 36 -22.51 15.54 -2.83
CA LYS A 36 -22.19 16.63 -3.76
C LYS A 36 -20.88 16.45 -4.51
N MET A 37 -20.17 15.34 -4.28
CA MET A 37 -18.92 15.03 -4.96
C MET A 37 -19.13 14.09 -6.13
N ASP A 38 -18.31 14.23 -7.16
CA ASP A 38 -18.29 13.27 -8.27
C ASP A 38 -17.78 11.92 -7.75
N THR A 39 -18.64 10.89 -7.83
CA THR A 39 -18.33 9.52 -7.40
C THR A 39 -17.04 9.00 -8.01
N ARG A 40 -16.71 9.37 -9.26
CA ARG A 40 -15.47 8.98 -9.92
C ARG A 40 -14.23 9.54 -9.24
N SER A 41 -14.33 10.71 -8.61
CA SER A 41 -13.22 11.33 -7.86
C SER A 41 -12.89 10.64 -6.55
N ILE A 42 -13.84 9.85 -6.01
CA ILE A 42 -13.73 9.19 -4.72
C ILE A 42 -13.74 7.66 -4.82
N THR A 43 -13.91 7.12 -6.04
CA THR A 43 -13.83 5.67 -6.31
C THR A 43 -12.39 5.26 -6.55
N MET A 44 -11.99 4.17 -5.96
CA MET A 44 -10.65 3.61 -6.10
C MET A 44 -10.71 2.09 -6.16
N VAL A 45 -9.62 1.48 -6.64
CA VAL A 45 -9.46 0.02 -6.67
C VAL A 45 -8.37 -0.38 -5.68
N GLY A 46 -8.73 -1.25 -4.75
CA GLY A 46 -7.78 -1.84 -3.82
C GLY A 46 -7.51 -3.29 -4.17
N TYR A 47 -6.26 -3.73 -4.01
CA TYR A 47 -5.91 -5.13 -4.16
C TYR A 47 -4.81 -5.54 -3.19
N ARG A 48 -4.90 -6.79 -2.73
CA ARG A 48 -3.93 -7.41 -1.83
C ARG A 48 -2.90 -8.23 -2.61
N ILE A 49 -1.65 -8.19 -2.20
CA ILE A 49 -0.58 -9.05 -2.71
C ILE A 49 0.05 -9.79 -1.52
N PRO A 50 0.22 -11.11 -1.60
CA PRO A 50 -0.15 -12.02 -2.70
C PRO A 50 -1.66 -12.22 -2.81
N THR A 51 -2.12 -12.47 -4.03
CA THR A 51 -3.51 -12.83 -4.30
C THR A 51 -3.73 -14.26 -3.80
N GLN A 52 -4.40 -14.42 -2.67
CA GLN A 52 -4.68 -15.73 -2.08
C GLN A 52 -6.03 -16.28 -2.52
N GLU A 53 -6.97 -15.37 -2.88
CA GLU A 53 -8.33 -15.70 -3.26
C GLU A 53 -8.71 -15.03 -4.59
N HIS A 54 -9.75 -15.57 -5.25
CA HIS A 54 -10.29 -15.01 -6.49
C HIS A 54 -10.78 -13.56 -6.34
N ASN A 55 -11.06 -13.12 -5.11
CA ASN A 55 -11.59 -11.80 -4.76
C ASN A 55 -10.55 -10.88 -4.11
N SER A 56 -9.31 -10.93 -4.57
CA SER A 56 -8.24 -10.07 -4.04
C SER A 56 -8.31 -8.61 -4.51
N MET A 57 -9.29 -8.27 -5.34
CA MET A 57 -9.49 -6.93 -5.89
C MET A 57 -10.90 -6.46 -5.54
N GLU A 58 -11.01 -5.23 -5.01
CA GLU A 58 -12.28 -4.59 -4.66
C GLU A 58 -12.34 -3.15 -5.15
N ILE A 59 -13.52 -2.77 -5.64
CA ILE A 59 -13.84 -1.36 -5.92
C ILE A 59 -14.35 -0.74 -4.62
N MET A 60 -13.71 0.34 -4.22
CA MET A 60 -13.99 1.00 -2.95
C MET A 60 -14.35 2.47 -3.18
N GLU A 61 -15.34 2.95 -2.46
CA GLU A 61 -15.70 4.37 -2.43
C GLU A 61 -15.28 4.99 -1.11
N VAL A 62 -14.74 6.22 -1.17
CA VAL A 62 -14.34 6.96 0.03
C VAL A 62 -15.58 7.51 0.72
N GLU A 63 -15.79 7.15 1.97
CA GLU A 63 -16.84 7.64 2.85
C GLU A 63 -16.37 8.82 3.70
N GLU A 64 -15.09 8.80 4.09
CA GLU A 64 -14.49 9.82 4.94
C GLU A 64 -13.00 9.96 4.68
N PHE A 65 -12.54 11.21 4.63
CA PHE A 65 -11.12 11.53 4.63
C PHE A 65 -10.60 11.72 6.05
N LEU A 66 -9.63 10.89 6.41
CA LEU A 66 -8.94 10.95 7.69
C LEU A 66 -7.81 11.99 7.67
N HIS A 67 -7.24 12.26 8.83
CA HIS A 67 -6.09 13.16 8.94
C HIS A 67 -4.90 12.65 8.09
N PRO A 68 -4.18 13.53 7.37
CA PRO A 68 -3.11 13.13 6.46
C PRO A 68 -1.88 12.50 7.14
N SER A 69 -1.73 12.66 8.46
CA SER A 69 -0.66 12.01 9.22
C SER A 69 -0.93 10.54 9.56
N LEU A 70 -2.15 10.07 9.35
CA LEU A 70 -2.48 8.67 9.55
C LEU A 70 -1.91 7.83 8.41
N ASN A 71 -1.35 6.69 8.76
CA ASN A 71 -0.74 5.75 7.81
C ASN A 71 -1.53 4.43 7.79
N GLY A 72 -2.78 4.51 7.36
CA GLY A 72 -3.67 3.34 7.30
C GLY A 72 -5.00 3.67 6.64
N ILE A 73 -5.75 2.65 6.33
CA ILE A 73 -7.09 2.73 5.77
C ILE A 73 -8.06 1.94 6.64
N VAL A 74 -9.26 2.48 6.84
CA VAL A 74 -10.35 1.75 7.51
C VAL A 74 -11.24 1.17 6.43
N VAL A 75 -11.32 -0.15 6.41
CA VAL A 75 -12.16 -0.91 5.46
C VAL A 75 -13.29 -1.60 6.20
N PRO A 76 -14.44 -1.85 5.54
CA PRO A 76 -15.49 -2.68 6.08
C PRO A 76 -14.99 -4.11 6.36
N TYR A 77 -15.55 -4.75 7.37
CA TYR A 77 -15.20 -6.12 7.76
C TYR A 77 -15.39 -7.13 6.62
N GLU A 78 -16.36 -6.92 5.78
CA GLU A 78 -16.66 -7.77 4.64
C GLU A 78 -15.51 -7.86 3.64
N ILE A 79 -14.75 -6.77 3.46
CA ILE A 79 -13.55 -6.75 2.60
C ILE A 79 -12.46 -7.65 3.19
N THR A 80 -12.26 -7.60 4.50
CA THR A 80 -11.27 -8.45 5.17
C THR A 80 -11.62 -9.92 5.07
N ALA A 81 -12.89 -10.26 5.28
CA ALA A 81 -13.39 -11.63 5.15
C ALA A 81 -13.25 -12.18 3.72
N LYS A 82 -13.60 -11.37 2.69
CA LYS A 82 -13.45 -11.75 1.28
C LYS A 82 -11.99 -11.93 0.83
N ALA A 83 -11.11 -11.07 1.31
CA ALA A 83 -9.69 -11.09 0.93
C ALA A 83 -8.87 -12.13 1.71
N GLY A 84 -9.49 -12.87 2.64
CA GLY A 84 -8.77 -13.79 3.53
C GLY A 84 -7.75 -13.06 4.40
N SER A 85 -8.01 -11.80 4.75
CA SER A 85 -7.15 -11.02 5.62
C SER A 85 -7.37 -11.45 7.06
N ASP A 86 -6.29 -11.72 7.76
CA ASP A 86 -6.29 -11.91 9.20
C ASP A 86 -5.98 -10.57 9.90
N PHE A 87 -5.94 -10.58 11.22
CA PHE A 87 -5.76 -9.36 12.02
C PHE A 87 -4.30 -8.91 12.14
N ASP A 88 -3.41 -9.39 11.26
CA ASP A 88 -2.04 -8.91 11.18
C ASP A 88 -1.90 -7.71 10.22
N ILE A 89 -0.67 -7.21 10.04
CA ILE A 89 -0.41 -6.02 9.23
C ILE A 89 -0.40 -6.39 7.75
N ASP A 90 -1.56 -6.30 7.13
CA ASP A 90 -1.71 -6.48 5.68
C ASP A 90 -1.41 -5.19 4.90
N LYS A 91 -0.77 -5.36 3.75
CA LYS A 91 -0.54 -4.27 2.79
C LYS A 91 -1.61 -4.30 1.70
N LEU A 92 -2.34 -3.20 1.59
CA LEU A 92 -3.30 -2.98 0.51
C LEU A 92 -2.70 -1.99 -0.50
N ASN A 93 -2.64 -2.41 -1.76
CA ASN A 93 -2.28 -1.52 -2.85
C ASN A 93 -3.54 -0.84 -3.38
N ILE A 94 -3.47 0.49 -3.55
CA ILE A 94 -4.64 1.28 -3.92
C ILE A 94 -4.34 2.06 -5.20
N PHE A 95 -5.16 1.84 -6.23
CA PHE A 95 -5.22 2.70 -7.41
C PHE A 95 -6.24 3.81 -7.17
N LYS A 96 -5.75 5.03 -7.14
CA LYS A 96 -6.55 6.24 -6.94
C LYS A 96 -6.95 6.85 -8.27
N PRO A 97 -8.11 7.53 -8.34
CA PRO A 97 -8.50 8.27 -9.53
C PRO A 97 -7.51 9.39 -9.86
N HIS A 98 -7.47 9.78 -11.11
CA HIS A 98 -6.72 10.96 -11.52
C HIS A 98 -7.59 12.20 -11.27
N ILE A 99 -7.10 13.08 -10.39
CA ILE A 99 -7.76 14.33 -10.00
C ILE A 99 -6.81 15.46 -10.38
N ASP A 100 -7.33 16.47 -11.10
CA ASP A 100 -6.59 17.65 -11.49
C ASP A 100 -6.31 18.59 -10.30
N GLU A 101 -5.63 19.69 -10.58
CA GLU A 101 -5.28 20.68 -9.55
C GLU A 101 -6.52 21.42 -9.00
N ASN A 102 -7.62 21.44 -9.74
CA ASN A 102 -8.88 22.07 -9.34
C ASN A 102 -9.79 21.12 -8.54
N GLY A 103 -9.41 19.85 -8.39
CA GLY A 103 -10.20 18.85 -7.66
C GLY A 103 -11.19 18.06 -8.51
N TYR A 104 -11.16 18.17 -9.83
CA TYR A 104 -12.05 17.45 -10.72
C TYR A 104 -11.44 16.14 -11.20
N TYR A 105 -12.29 15.14 -11.39
CA TYR A 105 -11.89 13.89 -12.02
C TYR A 105 -11.51 14.13 -13.48
N VAL A 106 -10.35 13.61 -13.86
CA VAL A 106 -9.86 13.67 -15.23
C VAL A 106 -9.87 12.27 -15.84
N GLU A 107 -10.74 12.06 -16.80
CA GLU A 107 -10.76 10.84 -17.58
C GLU A 107 -9.63 10.90 -18.62
N LYS A 108 -8.71 9.94 -18.58
CA LYS A 108 -7.69 9.82 -19.62
C LYS A 108 -8.33 9.18 -20.85
N LYS A 109 -8.69 10.01 -21.82
CA LYS A 109 -9.19 9.56 -23.11
C LYS A 109 -8.01 9.42 -24.08
N PHE A 110 -8.00 8.33 -24.83
CA PHE A 110 -7.09 8.15 -25.96
C PHE A 110 -7.85 8.43 -27.23
N ASN A 111 -7.28 9.25 -28.11
CA ASN A 111 -7.93 9.64 -29.36
C ASN A 111 -7.92 8.50 -30.39
N SER A 112 -7.02 7.53 -30.21
CA SER A 112 -6.91 6.36 -31.07
C SER A 112 -6.42 5.12 -30.30
N LYS A 113 -6.65 3.95 -30.89
CA LYS A 113 -6.08 2.69 -30.39
C LYS A 113 -4.55 2.72 -30.42
N SER A 114 -3.94 3.36 -31.42
CA SER A 114 -2.49 3.50 -31.51
C SER A 114 -1.94 4.29 -30.34
N GLU A 115 -2.53 5.45 -30.01
CA GLU A 115 -2.13 6.27 -28.87
C GLU A 115 -2.22 5.51 -27.53
N ALA A 116 -3.27 4.70 -27.36
CA ALA A 116 -3.42 3.87 -26.18
C ALA A 116 -2.31 2.81 -26.09
N VAL A 117 -1.96 2.17 -27.21
CA VAL A 117 -0.88 1.17 -27.27
C VAL A 117 0.48 1.83 -27.01
N ASP A 118 0.77 2.96 -27.62
CA ASP A 118 2.03 3.68 -27.43
C ASP A 118 2.21 4.10 -25.97
N ASN A 119 1.15 4.60 -25.34
CA ASN A 119 1.17 4.95 -23.92
C ASN A 119 1.41 3.72 -23.01
N TYR A 120 0.79 2.58 -23.35
CA TYR A 120 1.03 1.32 -22.66
C TYR A 120 2.48 0.87 -22.79
N LEU A 121 3.05 0.91 -23.98
CA LEU A 121 4.45 0.52 -24.24
C LEU A 121 5.43 1.42 -23.49
N GLN A 122 5.27 2.73 -23.56
CA GLN A 122 6.08 3.68 -22.79
C GLN A 122 6.00 3.44 -21.28
N THR A 123 4.81 3.19 -20.78
CA THR A 123 4.62 2.88 -19.35
C THR A 123 5.32 1.57 -18.97
N LYS A 124 5.22 0.55 -19.81
CA LYS A 124 5.88 -0.74 -19.63
C LYS A 124 7.41 -0.60 -19.63
N GLU A 125 7.97 0.17 -20.56
CA GLU A 125 9.40 0.45 -20.62
C GLU A 125 9.92 1.17 -19.38
N ARG A 126 9.15 2.06 -18.78
CA ARG A 126 9.49 2.76 -17.55
C ARG A 126 9.40 1.85 -16.31
N ILE A 127 8.46 0.91 -16.29
CA ILE A 127 8.23 0.02 -15.14
C ILE A 127 9.19 -1.17 -15.13
N ASN A 128 9.54 -1.71 -16.29
CA ASN A 128 10.39 -2.91 -16.37
C ASN A 128 11.75 -2.78 -15.64
N PRO A 129 12.52 -1.69 -15.76
CA PRO A 129 13.75 -1.52 -15.01
C PRO A 129 13.49 -1.49 -13.50
N LEU A 130 12.46 -0.80 -13.05
CA LEU A 130 12.09 -0.74 -11.62
C LEU A 130 11.76 -2.11 -11.05
N ILE A 131 11.04 -2.94 -11.80
CA ILE A 131 10.74 -4.33 -11.41
C ILE A 131 12.02 -5.15 -11.32
N LYS A 132 12.95 -4.95 -12.27
CA LYS A 132 14.25 -5.63 -12.25
C LYS A 132 15.05 -5.26 -11.01
N ASP A 133 15.12 -3.99 -10.68
CA ASP A 133 15.85 -3.48 -9.52
C ASP A 133 15.27 -4.02 -8.22
N ILE A 134 13.95 -4.02 -8.07
CA ILE A 134 13.25 -4.60 -6.90
C ILE A 134 13.55 -6.09 -6.76
N ARG A 135 13.62 -6.85 -7.88
CA ARG A 135 13.95 -8.28 -7.85
C ARG A 135 15.40 -8.51 -7.41
N ILE A 136 16.33 -7.68 -7.87
CA ILE A 136 17.75 -7.75 -7.47
C ILE A 136 17.89 -7.43 -5.98
N GLU A 137 17.27 -6.37 -5.50
CA GLU A 137 17.28 -6.01 -4.08
C GLU A 137 16.71 -7.12 -3.20
N LYS A 138 15.57 -7.69 -3.61
CA LYS A 138 14.97 -8.81 -2.88
C LYS A 138 15.90 -10.04 -2.84
N PHE A 139 16.56 -10.36 -3.95
CA PHE A 139 17.51 -11.46 -4.01
C PHE A 139 18.72 -11.22 -3.09
N ASN A 140 19.28 -10.01 -3.13
CA ASN A 140 20.41 -9.62 -2.27
C ASN A 140 20.03 -9.67 -0.79
N TRP A 141 18.83 -9.20 -0.44
CA TRP A 141 18.32 -9.26 0.92
C TRP A 141 18.17 -10.70 1.41
N GLN A 142 17.61 -11.60 0.58
CA GLN A 142 17.47 -13.02 0.92
C GLN A 142 18.84 -13.70 1.09
N SER A 143 19.80 -13.40 0.23
CA SER A 143 21.15 -13.94 0.32
C SER A 143 21.87 -13.49 1.58
N ASN A 144 21.76 -12.23 1.95
CA ASN A 144 22.33 -11.69 3.17
C ASN A 144 21.69 -12.30 4.42
N LEU A 145 20.37 -12.52 4.41
CA LEU A 145 19.68 -13.16 5.52
C LEU A 145 20.14 -14.61 5.72
N VAL A 146 20.35 -15.37 4.63
CA VAL A 146 20.86 -16.75 4.70
C VAL A 146 22.27 -16.76 5.29
N GLN A 147 23.16 -15.89 4.83
CA GLN A 147 24.54 -15.80 5.36
C GLN A 147 24.55 -15.45 6.86
N GLU A 148 23.74 -14.47 7.28
CA GLU A 148 23.64 -14.10 8.70
C GLU A 148 23.09 -15.24 9.55
N THR A 149 22.11 -15.97 9.04
CA THR A 149 21.55 -17.14 9.73
C THR A 149 22.59 -18.25 9.92
N GLU A 150 23.38 -18.55 8.90
CA GLU A 150 24.44 -19.56 8.99
C GLU A 150 25.57 -19.14 9.97
N ARG A 151 25.92 -17.86 9.98
CA ARG A 151 26.87 -17.31 10.94
C ARG A 151 26.38 -17.48 12.39
N VAL A 152 25.14 -17.12 12.67
CA VAL A 152 24.54 -17.27 14.00
C VAL A 152 24.48 -18.74 14.43
N LYS A 153 24.14 -19.66 13.51
CA LYS A 153 24.15 -21.10 13.81
C LYS A 153 25.54 -21.58 14.19
N LYS A 154 26.59 -21.14 13.49
CA LYS A 154 27.97 -21.49 13.78
C LYS A 154 28.38 -21.00 15.16
N ASP A 155 28.11 -19.74 15.48
CA ASP A 155 28.43 -19.16 16.79
C ASP A 155 27.72 -19.90 17.94
N ILE A 156 26.47 -20.27 17.77
CA ILE A 156 25.73 -21.07 18.77
C ILE A 156 26.37 -22.44 18.93
N PHE A 157 26.73 -23.11 17.83
CA PHE A 157 27.35 -24.43 17.88
C PHE A 157 28.69 -24.39 18.63
N GLU A 158 29.57 -23.41 18.33
CA GLU A 158 30.86 -23.23 19.01
C GLU A 158 30.66 -23.00 20.51
N ARG A 159 29.67 -22.17 20.89
CA ARG A 159 29.35 -21.90 22.29
C ARG A 159 28.85 -23.17 23.03
N ILE A 160 28.05 -24.00 22.37
CA ILE A 160 27.59 -25.28 22.94
C ILE A 160 28.78 -26.23 23.15
N GLN A 161 29.76 -26.28 22.24
CA GLN A 161 30.94 -27.13 22.37
C GLN A 161 31.81 -26.68 23.55
N THR A 162 32.00 -25.36 23.70
CA THR A 162 32.75 -24.81 24.83
C THR A 162 32.08 -25.17 26.17
N LEU A 163 30.76 -25.00 26.27
CA LEU A 163 30.03 -25.35 27.49
C LEU A 163 30.09 -26.87 27.80
N LYS A 164 30.07 -27.72 26.79
CA LYS A 164 30.23 -29.17 26.99
C LYS A 164 31.62 -29.53 27.51
N ASN A 165 32.65 -28.87 26.99
CA ASN A 165 34.05 -29.09 27.46
C ASN A 165 34.20 -28.65 28.91
N ASP A 166 33.67 -27.48 29.27
CA ASP A 166 33.68 -26.97 30.63
C ASP A 166 32.92 -27.93 31.58
N LEU A 167 31.76 -28.41 31.19
CA LEU A 167 30.99 -29.35 31.98
C LEU A 167 31.74 -30.68 32.16
N SER A 168 32.48 -31.18 31.19
CA SER A 168 33.27 -32.39 31.26
C SER A 168 34.43 -32.22 32.23
N PHE A 169 35.05 -31.04 32.25
CA PHE A 169 36.11 -30.67 33.19
C PHE A 169 35.64 -30.70 34.64
N TYR A 170 34.46 -30.15 34.93
CA TYR A 170 33.87 -30.17 36.29
C TYR A 170 33.37 -31.53 36.73
N LYS A 171 33.06 -32.47 35.82
CA LYS A 171 32.66 -33.82 36.18
C LYS A 171 33.84 -34.80 36.42
N GLY A 172 35.06 -34.38 36.04
CA GLY A 172 36.27 -35.15 36.20
C GLY A 172 37.09 -34.83 37.46
N GLN A 173 36.59 -33.86 38.25
CA GLN A 173 37.10 -33.55 39.62
C GLN A 173 36.19 -34.20 40.64
#